data_4e36749ae5088ba9545f0254f70e3d15
#
_entry.id   4e36749ae5088ba9545f0254f70e3d15
#
_cell.length_a   1.000
_cell.length_b   1.000
_cell.length_c   1.000
_cell.angle_alpha   90.00
_cell.angle_beta   90.00
_cell.angle_gamma   90.00
#
_symmetry.space_group_name_H-M   'P 1'
#
loop_
_entity.id
_entity.type
_entity.pdbx_description
1 polymer ?
#
loop_
_entity_poly.entity_id
_entity_poly.type
_entity_poly.pdbx_seq_one_letter_code
_entity_poly.pdbx_strand_id
1 'polypeptide(L)'
;MNKKCLIITGLAAFMLLPTSCMENEFGSVDLTMPETPTTPDVNATYTFNHPCAMYTADDFARVKTELDGNTIPEVSQAFAALKASPYSSLSRMPEPQELIVRGDPKGTGIDKENYAYAMRDAAAAYQTALIWRLSGDEAYANKAIEIMNAWAEKCKKITSNDANQVLAAGAQGYTFACAAEMMLGYSGWNAGDVAKFKQWLLDVFAPKNKDFLEHKDANTCAKHYWSNWDLVNMCSYMAIGILTENSDMVNYVVNYFYKGAGNGCINYLITGDFLQDPLGSGEMLAQDQESGRDQGHAQMSAMVTANLAQMAYSLYEQNKLNADAAKLDFFAANDNALLKLGEYVALSNLRNGTDNANKEGQWLVSAANMPFNKLEYCVGCSCRDKNHSAVHTSLADDTGRGSVRPGWEIFYNHYAKVKGLSSGFIYVKQMADKMRPECGPGDSRYGNNSGAFDQLGWSTLMLYR
;
A
#
# COMPACT_ATOMS: atom_id res chain seq x y z
N MET A 1 39.56 81.69 -32.51
CA MET A 1 39.31 82.00 -33.97
C MET A 1 38.14 81.18 -34.44
N ASN A 2 37.18 81.91 -35.00
CA ASN A 2 35.90 81.49 -35.57
C ASN A 2 35.98 80.38 -36.63
N LYS A 3 34.93 79.54 -36.71
CA LYS A 3 34.04 79.38 -37.89
C LYS A 3 32.95 78.36 -37.55
N LYS A 4 31.77 78.83 -37.33
CA LYS A 4 30.55 78.92 -38.17
C LYS A 4 30.16 77.52 -38.81
N CYS A 5 29.15 76.92 -38.26
CA CYS A 5 27.77 76.79 -38.72
C CYS A 5 27.57 76.31 -40.18
N LEU A 6 26.91 75.19 -40.35
CA LEU A 6 25.89 75.08 -41.37
C LEU A 6 24.81 74.01 -40.89
N ILE A 7 23.61 74.53 -40.77
CA ILE A 7 22.39 73.72 -40.51
C ILE A 7 21.91 73.26 -41.87
N ILE A 8 21.69 71.98 -42.01
CA ILE A 8 20.86 71.37 -43.07
C ILE A 8 19.71 70.68 -42.43
N THR A 9 18.54 71.28 -42.52
CA THR A 9 17.24 70.76 -42.20
C THR A 9 16.85 69.68 -43.23
N GLY A 10 16.90 68.45 -42.85
CA GLY A 10 16.30 67.34 -43.59
C GLY A 10 15.01 66.93 -42.93
N LEU A 11 13.90 67.24 -43.55
CA LEU A 11 12.55 66.79 -43.17
C LEU A 11 12.43 65.29 -43.42
N ALA A 12 12.56 64.47 -42.38
CA ALA A 12 12.20 63.04 -42.45
C ALA A 12 10.78 62.90 -41.94
N ALA A 13 9.88 62.53 -42.83
CA ALA A 13 8.51 62.21 -42.52
C ALA A 13 8.52 60.87 -41.71
N PHE A 14 8.23 60.95 -40.43
CA PHE A 14 7.93 59.80 -39.61
C PHE A 14 6.51 59.31 -39.95
N MET A 15 6.40 58.22 -40.71
CA MET A 15 5.18 57.45 -40.75
C MET A 15 4.96 56.84 -39.37
N LEU A 16 4.03 57.34 -38.62
CA LEU A 16 3.44 56.73 -37.47
C LEU A 16 2.66 55.51 -37.95
N LEU A 17 3.30 54.30 -37.84
CA LEU A 17 2.57 53.05 -37.82
C LEU A 17 1.85 52.98 -36.45
N PRO A 18 0.56 52.69 -36.42
CA PRO A 18 -0.11 52.44 -35.14
C PRO A 18 0.48 51.13 -34.59
N THR A 19 1.24 51.20 -33.49
CA THR A 19 1.48 50.07 -32.63
C THR A 19 0.14 49.70 -32.03
N SER A 20 -0.51 48.75 -32.68
CA SER A 20 -1.60 47.97 -32.04
C SER A 20 -0.97 47.28 -30.84
N CYS A 21 -1.18 47.83 -29.65
CA CYS A 21 -1.11 47.06 -28.43
C CYS A 21 -2.14 45.94 -28.60
N MET A 22 -1.68 44.75 -28.97
CA MET A 22 -2.43 43.56 -28.64
C MET A 22 -2.36 43.46 -27.10
N GLU A 23 -3.34 44.06 -26.43
CA GLU A 23 -3.74 43.60 -25.12
C GLU A 23 -4.10 42.11 -25.32
N ASN A 24 -3.19 41.24 -24.87
CA ASN A 24 -3.55 39.87 -24.61
C ASN A 24 -4.61 39.95 -23.51
N GLU A 25 -5.87 39.94 -23.91
CA GLU A 25 -6.94 39.45 -23.07
C GLU A 25 -6.66 37.96 -22.76
N PHE A 26 -5.71 37.71 -21.88
CA PHE A 26 -5.84 36.52 -21.04
C PHE A 26 -7.05 36.81 -20.16
N GLY A 27 -8.22 36.41 -20.67
CA GLY A 27 -9.37 36.30 -19.83
C GLY A 27 -8.88 35.55 -18.59
N SER A 28 -9.19 36.07 -17.42
CA SER A 28 -9.04 35.32 -16.17
C SER A 28 -9.74 33.99 -16.39
N VAL A 29 -8.95 32.95 -16.66
CA VAL A 29 -9.46 31.59 -16.61
C VAL A 29 -9.84 31.46 -15.15
N ASP A 30 -11.13 31.44 -14.92
CA ASP A 30 -11.68 31.14 -13.62
C ASP A 30 -11.24 29.71 -13.30
N LEU A 31 -10.14 29.62 -12.51
CA LEU A 31 -9.63 28.37 -11.95
C LEU A 31 -10.53 27.91 -10.78
N THR A 32 -11.82 28.18 -10.85
CA THR A 32 -12.76 27.34 -10.13
C THR A 32 -12.57 25.95 -10.71
N MET A 33 -11.80 25.14 -10.02
CA MET A 33 -11.77 23.70 -10.22
C MET A 33 -13.22 23.29 -10.42
N PRO A 34 -13.59 22.61 -11.52
CA PRO A 34 -14.94 22.10 -11.66
C PRO A 34 -15.24 21.37 -10.35
N GLU A 35 -16.33 21.75 -9.68
CA GLU A 35 -16.79 21.04 -8.50
C GLU A 35 -16.77 19.57 -8.89
N THR A 36 -15.87 18.83 -8.28
CA THR A 36 -15.80 17.37 -8.51
C THR A 36 -17.21 16.88 -8.26
N PRO A 37 -17.90 16.25 -9.23
CA PRO A 37 -19.24 15.76 -9.00
C PRO A 37 -19.19 15.00 -7.68
N THR A 38 -19.93 15.44 -6.69
CA THR A 38 -19.97 14.82 -5.38
C THR A 38 -20.61 13.45 -5.57
N THR A 39 -19.78 12.47 -5.99
CA THR A 39 -20.24 11.09 -6.06
C THR A 39 -20.74 10.76 -4.66
N PRO A 40 -21.97 10.28 -4.49
CA PRO A 40 -22.50 9.95 -3.18
C PRO A 40 -21.53 9.02 -2.44
N ASP A 41 -21.50 9.10 -1.11
CA ASP A 41 -20.74 8.15 -0.33
C ASP A 41 -21.27 6.75 -0.56
N VAL A 42 -20.36 5.79 -0.64
CA VAL A 42 -20.73 4.37 -0.68
C VAL A 42 -21.33 4.03 0.68
N ASN A 43 -22.52 3.44 0.66
CA ASN A 43 -23.25 2.95 1.83
C ASN A 43 -23.87 1.60 1.48
N ALA A 44 -23.02 0.67 1.05
CA ALA A 44 -23.42 -0.67 0.64
C ALA A 44 -23.53 -1.60 1.84
N THR A 45 -24.41 -2.58 1.75
CA THR A 45 -24.39 -3.76 2.61
C THR A 45 -23.73 -4.89 1.85
N TYR A 46 -22.72 -5.50 2.44
CA TYR A 46 -21.94 -6.57 1.83
C TYR A 46 -22.30 -7.93 2.39
N THR A 47 -22.18 -8.94 1.54
CA THR A 47 -22.18 -10.35 1.96
C THR A 47 -20.74 -10.78 2.23
N PHE A 48 -20.54 -11.48 3.35
CA PHE A 48 -19.24 -11.96 3.79
C PHE A 48 -19.25 -13.48 3.85
N ASN A 49 -18.78 -14.16 2.78
CA ASN A 49 -18.59 -15.60 2.75
C ASN A 49 -17.10 -15.90 2.99
N HIS A 50 -16.76 -16.20 4.23
CA HIS A 50 -15.36 -16.43 4.64
C HIS A 50 -14.76 -17.74 4.10
N PRO A 51 -13.48 -17.74 3.68
CA PRO A 51 -12.55 -16.60 3.66
C PRO A 51 -12.87 -15.62 2.53
N CYS A 52 -12.72 -14.33 2.80
CA CYS A 52 -12.99 -13.25 1.83
C CYS A 52 -12.17 -11.97 2.06
N ALA A 53 -11.16 -12.02 2.91
CA ALA A 53 -10.23 -10.89 3.05
C ALA A 53 -9.20 -10.91 1.91
N MET A 54 -8.02 -11.52 2.10
CA MET A 54 -7.00 -11.54 1.04
C MET A 54 -7.33 -12.52 -0.08
N TYR A 55 -7.97 -13.65 0.24
CA TYR A 55 -8.24 -14.75 -0.70
C TYR A 55 -9.63 -15.31 -0.46
N THR A 56 -10.24 -15.82 -1.52
CA THR A 56 -11.54 -16.45 -1.47
C THR A 56 -11.43 -17.98 -1.27
N ALA A 57 -12.56 -18.63 -0.98
CA ALA A 57 -12.62 -20.08 -0.91
C ALA A 57 -12.18 -20.74 -2.24
N ASP A 58 -12.51 -20.12 -3.37
CA ASP A 58 -12.14 -20.59 -4.72
C ASP A 58 -10.62 -20.49 -4.94
N ASP A 59 -9.96 -19.44 -4.44
CA ASP A 59 -8.50 -19.34 -4.51
C ASP A 59 -7.84 -20.48 -3.73
N PHE A 60 -8.31 -20.77 -2.53
CA PHE A 60 -7.79 -21.92 -1.75
C PHE A 60 -8.04 -23.25 -2.44
N ALA A 61 -9.22 -23.45 -3.02
CA ALA A 61 -9.53 -24.69 -3.75
C ALA A 61 -8.62 -24.87 -4.97
N ARG A 62 -8.40 -23.79 -5.73
CA ARG A 62 -7.47 -23.78 -6.87
C ARG A 62 -6.06 -24.12 -6.45
N VAL A 63 -5.51 -23.43 -5.44
CA VAL A 63 -4.12 -23.65 -4.99
C VAL A 63 -3.94 -25.08 -4.45
N LYS A 64 -4.92 -25.64 -3.73
CA LYS A 64 -4.89 -27.06 -3.33
C LYS A 64 -4.75 -27.98 -4.53
N THR A 65 -5.56 -27.77 -5.56
CA THR A 65 -5.51 -28.58 -6.79
C THR A 65 -4.13 -28.47 -7.47
N GLU A 66 -3.56 -27.28 -7.50
CA GLU A 66 -2.22 -27.05 -8.07
C GLU A 66 -1.12 -27.74 -7.26
N LEU A 67 -1.20 -27.69 -5.94
CA LEU A 67 -0.25 -28.36 -5.03
C LEU A 67 -0.35 -29.87 -5.12
N ASP A 68 -1.56 -30.44 -5.16
CA ASP A 68 -1.81 -31.88 -5.29
C ASP A 68 -1.31 -32.40 -6.64
N GLY A 69 -1.52 -31.65 -7.71
CA GLY A 69 -1.08 -31.97 -9.07
C GLY A 69 0.38 -31.62 -9.35
N ASN A 70 1.02 -30.80 -8.51
CA ASN A 70 2.32 -30.20 -8.73
C ASN A 70 2.44 -29.58 -10.14
N THR A 71 1.38 -28.87 -10.56
CA THR A 71 1.23 -28.37 -11.94
C THR A 71 2.02 -27.09 -12.19
N ILE A 72 2.24 -26.30 -11.14
CA ILE A 72 2.97 -25.03 -11.19
C ILE A 72 4.14 -25.09 -10.19
N PRO A 73 5.38 -25.31 -10.67
CA PRO A 73 6.56 -25.47 -9.80
C PRO A 73 6.78 -24.32 -8.82
N GLU A 74 6.51 -23.08 -9.25
CA GLU A 74 6.69 -21.87 -8.43
C GLU A 74 5.72 -21.84 -7.23
N VAL A 75 4.49 -22.32 -7.41
CA VAL A 75 3.50 -22.48 -6.33
C VAL A 75 3.99 -23.50 -5.32
N SER A 76 4.47 -24.67 -5.79
CA SER A 76 5.03 -25.71 -4.93
C SER A 76 6.26 -25.24 -4.17
N GLN A 77 7.16 -24.49 -4.82
CA GLN A 77 8.34 -23.89 -4.18
C GLN A 77 7.93 -22.85 -3.11
N ALA A 78 6.96 -21.99 -3.42
CA ALA A 78 6.45 -21.01 -2.47
C ALA A 78 5.81 -21.68 -1.24
N PHE A 79 5.08 -22.77 -1.41
CA PHE A 79 4.51 -23.54 -0.29
C PHE A 79 5.60 -24.23 0.54
N ALA A 80 6.64 -24.77 -0.09
CA ALA A 80 7.78 -25.33 0.61
C ALA A 80 8.51 -24.27 1.44
N ALA A 81 8.72 -23.07 0.85
CA ALA A 81 9.31 -21.93 1.54
C ALA A 81 8.45 -21.44 2.72
N LEU A 82 7.12 -21.40 2.56
CA LEU A 82 6.19 -21.06 3.64
C LEU A 82 6.33 -22.04 4.82
N LYS A 83 6.37 -23.35 4.56
CA LYS A 83 6.56 -24.35 5.62
C LYS A 83 7.93 -24.27 6.29
N ALA A 84 8.96 -23.83 5.56
CA ALA A 84 10.32 -23.64 6.08
C ALA A 84 10.52 -22.31 6.80
N SER A 85 9.57 -21.39 6.74
CA SER A 85 9.65 -20.08 7.40
C SER A 85 9.78 -20.25 8.92
N PRO A 86 10.64 -19.46 9.59
CA PRO A 86 10.74 -19.48 11.06
C PRO A 86 9.45 -19.05 11.75
N TYR A 87 8.57 -18.34 11.07
CA TYR A 87 7.24 -17.93 11.57
C TYR A 87 6.17 -18.99 11.37
N SER A 88 6.45 -20.05 10.62
CA SER A 88 5.58 -21.22 10.47
C SER A 88 5.89 -22.34 11.46
N SER A 89 6.87 -22.16 12.34
CA SER A 89 7.31 -23.19 13.28
C SER A 89 6.24 -23.51 14.33
N LEU A 90 5.85 -24.77 14.43
CA LEU A 90 4.94 -25.27 15.47
C LEU A 90 5.51 -25.18 16.89
N SER A 91 6.84 -25.10 17.03
CA SER A 91 7.50 -24.92 18.32
C SER A 91 7.55 -23.47 18.80
N ARG A 92 7.09 -22.52 17.98
CA ARG A 92 7.05 -21.12 18.37
C ARG A 92 6.09 -20.92 19.55
N MET A 93 6.60 -20.25 20.59
CA MET A 93 5.78 -19.80 21.71
C MET A 93 5.29 -18.36 21.45
N PRO A 94 4.00 -18.05 21.66
CA PRO A 94 3.51 -16.68 21.58
C PRO A 94 4.18 -15.79 22.63
N GLU A 95 4.43 -14.53 22.25
CA GLU A 95 5.07 -13.53 23.11
C GLU A 95 4.16 -12.30 23.37
N PRO A 96 2.89 -12.50 23.81
CA PRO A 96 1.95 -11.41 23.94
C PRO A 96 2.39 -10.42 25.02
N GLN A 97 2.18 -9.14 24.74
CA GLN A 97 2.47 -8.02 25.63
C GLN A 97 1.17 -7.38 26.10
N GLU A 98 1.14 -6.85 27.31
CA GLU A 98 -0.02 -6.10 27.80
C GLU A 98 -0.18 -4.78 27.02
N LEU A 99 0.92 -4.14 26.70
CA LEU A 99 0.98 -2.94 25.86
C LEU A 99 1.82 -3.24 24.61
N ILE A 100 1.33 -2.83 23.45
CA ILE A 100 2.16 -2.73 22.24
C ILE A 100 2.72 -1.31 22.22
N VAL A 101 4.06 -1.17 22.30
CA VAL A 101 4.78 0.10 22.30
C VAL A 101 5.60 0.22 21.03
N ARG A 102 5.35 1.26 20.22
CA ARG A 102 6.18 1.60 19.06
C ARG A 102 6.37 3.11 19.02
N GLY A 103 7.65 3.56 18.93
CA GLY A 103 7.99 4.97 18.79
C GLY A 103 8.46 5.65 20.07
N ASP A 104 9.18 4.94 20.93
CA ASP A 104 9.98 5.55 22.01
C ASP A 104 11.41 5.01 21.98
N PRO A 105 12.18 5.30 20.91
CA PRO A 105 13.52 4.75 20.75
C PRO A 105 14.51 5.24 21.80
N LYS A 106 14.18 6.33 22.51
CA LYS A 106 15.05 6.87 23.59
C LYS A 106 14.72 6.30 24.95
N GLY A 107 13.64 5.52 25.08
CA GLY A 107 13.18 4.99 26.35
C GLY A 107 12.85 6.07 27.39
N THR A 108 12.39 7.23 26.92
CA THR A 108 12.00 8.36 27.77
C THR A 108 10.55 8.30 28.20
N GLY A 109 9.80 7.36 27.62
CA GLY A 109 8.41 7.11 27.95
C GLY A 109 8.25 6.13 29.12
N ILE A 110 7.00 5.78 29.37
CA ILE A 110 6.62 4.88 30.45
C ILE A 110 7.10 3.44 30.16
N ASP A 111 7.16 3.06 28.86
CA ASP A 111 7.42 1.69 28.45
C ASP A 111 8.46 1.61 27.32
N LYS A 112 9.29 0.57 27.38
CA LYS A 112 10.26 0.27 26.34
C LYS A 112 9.58 -0.25 25.08
N GLU A 113 10.04 0.21 23.91
CA GLU A 113 9.58 -0.26 22.60
C GLU A 113 9.62 -1.80 22.49
N ASN A 114 8.49 -2.38 22.10
CA ASN A 114 8.30 -3.84 22.06
C ASN A 114 7.40 -4.33 20.90
N TYR A 115 6.95 -3.47 20.01
CA TYR A 115 6.03 -3.83 18.90
C TYR A 115 6.50 -5.02 18.06
N ALA A 116 7.80 -5.30 18.08
CA ALA A 116 8.38 -6.42 17.32
C ALA A 116 7.84 -7.80 17.76
N TYR A 117 7.35 -7.94 18.98
CA TYR A 117 6.67 -9.17 19.42
C TYR A 117 5.34 -9.34 18.68
N ALA A 118 4.49 -8.31 18.67
CA ALA A 118 3.24 -8.34 17.93
C ALA A 118 3.45 -8.55 16.44
N MET A 119 4.46 -7.89 15.86
CA MET A 119 4.82 -8.02 14.46
C MET A 119 5.15 -9.47 14.05
N ARG A 120 5.99 -10.13 14.84
CA ARG A 120 6.42 -11.51 14.59
C ARG A 120 5.30 -12.52 14.84
N ASP A 121 4.51 -12.31 15.90
CA ASP A 121 3.39 -13.21 16.23
C ASP A 121 2.22 -13.05 15.26
N ALA A 122 1.92 -11.85 14.77
CA ALA A 122 0.95 -11.65 13.71
C ALA A 122 1.35 -12.39 12.42
N ALA A 123 2.63 -12.27 12.00
CA ALA A 123 3.15 -13.00 10.86
C ALA A 123 3.08 -14.53 11.08
N ALA A 124 3.37 -15.01 12.29
CA ALA A 124 3.28 -16.44 12.62
C ALA A 124 1.83 -16.94 12.59
N ALA A 125 0.88 -16.19 13.15
CA ALA A 125 -0.53 -16.53 13.09
C ALA A 125 -1.02 -16.60 11.62
N TYR A 126 -0.64 -15.62 10.80
CA TYR A 126 -0.99 -15.59 9.38
C TYR A 126 -0.43 -16.79 8.61
N GLN A 127 0.87 -17.08 8.76
CA GLN A 127 1.53 -18.14 8.03
C GLN A 127 1.01 -19.54 8.45
N THR A 128 0.77 -19.76 9.72
CA THR A 128 0.22 -21.03 10.21
C THR A 128 -1.24 -21.22 9.79
N ALA A 129 -2.06 -20.16 9.81
CA ALA A 129 -3.42 -20.22 9.27
C ALA A 129 -3.42 -20.52 7.77
N LEU A 130 -2.49 -19.92 7.00
CA LEU A 130 -2.36 -20.17 5.56
C LEU A 130 -1.96 -21.62 5.26
N ILE A 131 -0.99 -22.19 6.02
CA ILE A 131 -0.59 -23.59 5.87
C ILE A 131 -1.77 -24.51 6.17
N TRP A 132 -2.49 -24.27 7.28
CA TRP A 132 -3.66 -25.08 7.61
C TRP A 132 -4.71 -25.07 6.49
N ARG A 133 -5.04 -23.88 5.97
CA ARG A 133 -6.02 -23.76 4.87
C ARG A 133 -5.64 -24.59 3.65
N LEU A 134 -4.35 -24.67 3.33
CA LEU A 134 -3.86 -25.40 2.16
C LEU A 134 -3.63 -26.90 2.44
N SER A 135 -3.15 -27.27 3.62
CA SER A 135 -2.79 -28.67 3.93
C SER A 135 -3.88 -29.44 4.68
N GLY A 136 -4.77 -28.74 5.40
CA GLY A 136 -5.69 -29.38 6.33
C GLY A 136 -5.06 -29.87 7.64
N ASP A 137 -3.76 -29.60 7.86
CA ASP A 137 -3.04 -30.05 9.07
C ASP A 137 -3.45 -29.20 10.27
N GLU A 138 -4.21 -29.82 11.18
CA GLU A 138 -4.78 -29.17 12.37
C GLU A 138 -3.71 -28.67 13.36
N ALA A 139 -2.47 -29.18 13.32
CA ALA A 139 -1.40 -28.66 14.16
C ALA A 139 -1.12 -27.19 13.85
N TYR A 140 -1.18 -26.80 12.59
CA TYR A 140 -1.02 -25.40 12.16
C TYR A 140 -2.24 -24.54 12.54
N ALA A 141 -3.47 -25.08 12.43
CA ALA A 141 -4.66 -24.39 12.91
C ALA A 141 -4.56 -24.09 14.41
N ASN A 142 -4.20 -25.09 15.20
CA ASN A 142 -4.07 -24.97 16.65
C ASN A 142 -2.98 -23.95 17.03
N LYS A 143 -1.86 -23.90 16.27
CA LYS A 143 -0.81 -22.91 16.48
C LYS A 143 -1.29 -21.49 16.20
N ALA A 144 -2.02 -21.26 15.11
CA ALA A 144 -2.60 -19.96 14.78
C ALA A 144 -3.54 -19.49 15.91
N ILE A 145 -4.42 -20.36 16.38
CA ILE A 145 -5.38 -20.10 17.48
C ILE A 145 -4.63 -19.81 18.79
N GLU A 146 -3.62 -20.60 19.14
CA GLU A 146 -2.79 -20.37 20.33
C GLU A 146 -2.23 -18.94 20.36
N ILE A 147 -1.64 -18.51 19.24
CA ILE A 147 -1.07 -17.17 19.14
C ILE A 147 -2.16 -16.11 19.27
N MET A 148 -3.23 -16.22 18.52
CA MET A 148 -4.30 -15.22 18.48
C MET A 148 -5.01 -15.10 19.84
N ASN A 149 -5.33 -16.22 20.48
CA ASN A 149 -5.96 -16.23 21.80
C ASN A 149 -5.05 -15.62 22.88
N ALA A 150 -3.74 -15.92 22.83
CA ALA A 150 -2.78 -15.34 23.78
C ALA A 150 -2.72 -13.81 23.70
N TRP A 151 -2.75 -13.25 22.47
CA TRP A 151 -2.78 -11.80 22.28
C TRP A 151 -4.10 -11.17 22.72
N ALA A 152 -5.23 -11.75 22.35
CA ALA A 152 -6.55 -11.24 22.75
C ALA A 152 -6.78 -11.32 24.28
N GLU A 153 -6.15 -12.27 24.97
CA GLU A 153 -6.21 -12.36 26.42
C GLU A 153 -5.40 -11.25 27.10
N LYS A 154 -4.18 -11.03 26.63
CA LYS A 154 -3.20 -10.22 27.35
C LYS A 154 -3.14 -8.77 26.92
N CYS A 155 -3.20 -8.48 25.62
CA CYS A 155 -2.97 -7.14 25.09
C CYS A 155 -4.19 -6.22 25.30
N LYS A 156 -3.94 -5.08 25.93
CA LYS A 156 -5.00 -4.11 26.29
C LYS A 156 -4.91 -2.80 25.51
N LYS A 157 -3.74 -2.45 24.98
CA LYS A 157 -3.54 -1.13 24.41
C LYS A 157 -2.33 -1.07 23.48
N ILE A 158 -2.41 -0.20 22.47
CA ILE A 158 -1.27 0.26 21.67
C ILE A 158 -0.94 1.69 22.13
N THR A 159 0.32 1.98 22.40
CA THR A 159 0.74 3.26 22.95
C THR A 159 2.14 3.68 22.46
N SER A 160 2.45 4.96 22.56
CA SER A 160 3.74 5.55 22.27
C SER A 160 3.80 6.98 22.81
N ASN A 161 5.00 7.58 22.75
CA ASN A 161 5.23 9.02 22.93
C ASN A 161 5.21 9.78 21.61
N ASP A 162 5.01 9.11 20.49
CA ASP A 162 4.92 9.71 19.16
C ASP A 162 3.92 8.97 18.26
N ALA A 163 3.79 9.41 17.02
CA ALA A 163 2.84 8.87 16.05
C ALA A 163 3.11 7.41 15.67
N ASN A 164 4.30 6.84 15.90
CA ASN A 164 4.62 5.49 15.42
C ASN A 164 3.69 4.40 15.97
N GLN A 165 2.95 4.66 17.05
CA GLN A 165 1.91 3.76 17.54
C GLN A 165 0.86 3.41 16.47
N VAL A 166 0.52 4.34 15.57
CA VAL A 166 -0.49 4.08 14.54
C VAL A 166 0.04 3.20 13.41
N LEU A 167 1.37 3.17 13.19
CA LEU A 167 1.99 2.18 12.28
C LEU A 167 1.89 0.77 12.86
N ALA A 168 2.01 0.61 14.18
CA ALA A 168 1.78 -0.67 14.82
C ALA A 168 0.29 -1.08 14.71
N ALA A 169 -0.63 -0.14 14.96
CA ALA A 169 -2.06 -0.39 14.80
C ALA A 169 -2.41 -0.81 13.37
N GLY A 170 -1.83 -0.14 12.36
CA GLY A 170 -2.03 -0.48 10.96
C GLY A 170 -1.44 -1.85 10.61
N ALA A 171 -0.12 -1.99 10.63
CA ALA A 171 0.56 -3.17 10.11
C ALA A 171 0.21 -4.47 10.85
N GLN A 172 0.17 -4.46 12.20
CA GLN A 172 -0.17 -5.67 12.96
C GLN A 172 -1.68 -5.94 12.94
N GLY A 173 -2.52 -4.90 12.93
CA GLY A 173 -3.97 -5.05 12.94
C GLY A 173 -4.48 -5.81 11.72
N TYR A 174 -4.06 -5.44 10.50
CA TYR A 174 -4.53 -6.17 9.33
C TYR A 174 -3.94 -7.58 9.23
N THR A 175 -2.69 -7.79 9.68
CA THR A 175 -2.09 -9.12 9.66
C THR A 175 -2.81 -10.08 10.59
N PHE A 176 -3.13 -9.66 11.82
CA PHE A 176 -3.94 -10.46 12.75
C PHE A 176 -5.37 -10.68 12.24
N ALA A 177 -6.00 -9.64 11.66
CA ALA A 177 -7.35 -9.76 11.14
C ALA A 177 -7.42 -10.73 9.96
N CYS A 178 -6.46 -10.67 9.01
CA CYS A 178 -6.40 -11.62 7.89
C CYS A 178 -6.09 -13.05 8.36
N ALA A 179 -5.26 -13.22 9.40
CA ALA A 179 -5.01 -14.54 10.00
C ALA A 179 -6.30 -15.14 10.59
N ALA A 180 -7.01 -14.35 11.39
CA ALA A 180 -8.25 -14.79 12.04
C ALA A 180 -9.37 -15.06 11.03
N GLU A 181 -9.45 -14.26 9.99
CA GLU A 181 -10.46 -14.42 8.95
C GLU A 181 -10.33 -15.77 8.21
N MET A 182 -9.09 -16.18 7.90
CA MET A 182 -8.84 -17.53 7.37
C MET A 182 -9.27 -18.65 8.32
N MET A 183 -9.28 -18.42 9.63
CA MET A 183 -9.64 -19.42 10.64
C MET A 183 -11.14 -19.53 10.92
N LEU A 184 -11.96 -18.60 10.41
CA LEU A 184 -13.41 -18.67 10.60
C LEU A 184 -13.99 -19.97 10.02
N GLY A 185 -14.89 -20.57 10.80
CA GLY A 185 -15.50 -21.88 10.46
C GLY A 185 -14.67 -23.10 10.85
N TYR A 186 -13.47 -22.95 11.40
CA TYR A 186 -12.74 -24.09 11.96
C TYR A 186 -13.34 -24.50 13.31
N SER A 187 -13.79 -25.75 13.40
CA SER A 187 -14.50 -26.26 14.58
C SER A 187 -13.63 -26.33 15.85
N GLY A 188 -12.31 -26.37 15.69
CA GLY A 188 -11.36 -26.35 16.81
C GLY A 188 -11.17 -24.96 17.46
N TRP A 189 -11.67 -23.88 16.84
CA TRP A 189 -11.64 -22.56 17.46
C TRP A 189 -12.98 -22.27 18.15
N ASN A 190 -12.95 -22.24 19.46
CA ASN A 190 -14.12 -22.01 20.28
C ASN A 190 -14.81 -20.67 19.93
N ALA A 191 -16.13 -20.68 19.77
CA ALA A 191 -16.90 -19.50 19.38
C ALA A 191 -16.74 -18.31 20.37
N GLY A 192 -16.55 -18.59 21.65
CA GLY A 192 -16.27 -17.56 22.66
C GLY A 192 -14.91 -16.90 22.46
N ASP A 193 -13.90 -17.69 22.07
CA ASP A 193 -12.55 -17.18 21.77
C ASP A 193 -12.54 -16.40 20.45
N VAL A 194 -13.27 -16.83 19.43
CA VAL A 194 -13.49 -16.07 18.20
C VAL A 194 -14.11 -14.71 18.50
N ALA A 195 -15.17 -14.68 19.29
CA ALA A 195 -15.84 -13.44 19.68
C ALA A 195 -14.90 -12.51 20.47
N LYS A 196 -14.13 -13.06 21.41
CA LYS A 196 -13.11 -12.32 22.18
C LYS A 196 -12.04 -11.73 21.30
N PHE A 197 -11.54 -12.49 20.33
CA PHE A 197 -10.51 -12.02 19.39
C PHE A 197 -11.05 -10.90 18.48
N LYS A 198 -12.24 -11.05 17.92
CA LYS A 198 -12.92 -10.00 17.15
C LYS A 198 -13.09 -8.73 17.99
N GLN A 199 -13.54 -8.86 19.25
CA GLN A 199 -13.72 -7.73 20.14
C GLN A 199 -12.38 -7.05 20.49
N TRP A 200 -11.32 -7.83 20.72
CA TRP A 200 -9.97 -7.28 20.95
C TRP A 200 -9.50 -6.38 19.82
N LEU A 201 -9.69 -6.79 18.55
CA LEU A 201 -9.34 -5.95 17.40
C LEU A 201 -10.20 -4.68 17.33
N LEU A 202 -11.49 -4.79 17.65
CA LEU A 202 -12.41 -3.64 17.69
C LEU A 202 -12.06 -2.66 18.80
N ASP A 203 -11.54 -3.12 19.95
CA ASP A 203 -11.25 -2.26 21.11
C ASP A 203 -9.84 -1.65 21.04
N VAL A 204 -8.86 -2.39 20.47
CA VAL A 204 -7.45 -2.01 20.56
C VAL A 204 -6.92 -1.41 19.25
N PHE A 205 -7.32 -1.93 18.10
CA PHE A 205 -6.79 -1.53 16.80
C PHE A 205 -7.72 -0.57 16.03
N ALA A 206 -8.98 -0.94 15.86
CA ALA A 206 -9.91 -0.19 15.02
C ALA A 206 -10.08 1.28 15.45
N PRO A 207 -10.17 1.63 16.75
CA PRO A 207 -10.29 3.03 17.15
C PRO A 207 -9.05 3.86 16.79
N LYS A 208 -7.85 3.28 16.89
CA LYS A 208 -6.62 3.97 16.51
C LYS A 208 -6.50 4.16 15.00
N ASN A 209 -6.90 3.14 14.22
CA ASN A 209 -6.91 3.26 12.76
C ASN A 209 -7.85 4.38 12.32
N LYS A 210 -9.09 4.38 12.84
CA LYS A 210 -10.10 5.38 12.49
C LYS A 210 -9.69 6.78 12.92
N ASP A 211 -9.27 6.94 14.17
CA ASP A 211 -8.84 8.23 14.72
C ASP A 211 -7.69 8.83 13.90
N PHE A 212 -6.70 8.03 13.54
CA PHE A 212 -5.61 8.50 12.68
C PHE A 212 -6.09 8.91 11.27
N LEU A 213 -6.99 8.16 10.67
CA LEU A 213 -7.52 8.51 9.36
C LEU A 213 -8.33 9.81 9.39
N GLU A 214 -9.06 10.08 10.48
CA GLU A 214 -9.90 11.27 10.65
C GLU A 214 -9.12 12.51 11.12
N HIS A 215 -8.22 12.34 12.09
CA HIS A 215 -7.62 13.47 12.80
C HIS A 215 -6.11 13.55 12.66
N LYS A 216 -5.47 12.50 12.15
CA LYS A 216 -4.01 12.30 12.21
C LYS A 216 -3.51 12.29 13.65
N ASP A 217 -2.20 12.10 13.86
CA ASP A 217 -1.65 12.22 15.21
C ASP A 217 -1.57 13.70 15.62
N ALA A 218 -1.93 14.00 16.85
CA ALA A 218 -1.94 15.35 17.41
C ALA A 218 -2.77 16.37 16.61
N ASN A 219 -3.81 15.95 15.89
CA ASN A 219 -4.67 16.81 15.05
C ASN A 219 -3.89 17.64 14.03
N THR A 220 -2.85 17.06 13.43
CA THR A 220 -2.12 17.69 12.34
C THR A 220 -2.97 17.78 11.08
N CYS A 221 -2.48 18.47 10.03
CA CYS A 221 -3.23 18.55 8.79
C CYS A 221 -3.38 17.17 8.12
N ALA A 222 -4.44 16.98 7.35
CA ALA A 222 -4.78 15.69 6.74
C ALA A 222 -3.64 15.09 5.89
N LYS A 223 -2.78 15.94 5.28
CA LYS A 223 -1.64 15.54 4.44
C LYS A 223 -0.30 15.60 5.18
N HIS A 224 -0.30 15.64 6.50
CA HIS A 224 0.93 15.71 7.29
C HIS A 224 1.77 14.44 7.20
N TYR A 225 1.13 13.27 7.17
CA TYR A 225 1.81 11.97 7.11
C TYR A 225 1.90 11.45 5.67
N TRP A 226 2.95 10.67 5.39
CA TRP A 226 3.17 10.02 4.11
C TRP A 226 2.09 8.97 3.83
N SER A 227 1.90 8.62 2.55
CA SER A 227 0.81 7.74 2.12
C SER A 227 0.80 6.38 2.81
N ASN A 228 1.97 5.80 3.08
CA ASN A 228 2.05 4.49 3.76
C ASN A 228 1.35 4.48 5.13
N TRP A 229 1.35 5.61 5.86
CA TRP A 229 0.68 5.73 7.16
C TRP A 229 -0.83 5.56 7.04
N ASP A 230 -1.44 6.23 6.08
CA ASP A 230 -2.87 6.08 5.81
C ASP A 230 -3.17 4.65 5.32
N LEU A 231 -2.38 4.15 4.37
CA LEU A 231 -2.61 2.87 3.71
C LEU A 231 -2.59 1.68 4.69
N VAL A 232 -1.63 1.61 5.62
CA VAL A 232 -1.62 0.52 6.61
C VAL A 232 -2.80 0.61 7.56
N ASN A 233 -3.27 1.82 7.91
CA ASN A 233 -4.45 2.00 8.75
C ASN A 233 -5.75 1.69 7.99
N MET A 234 -5.83 1.99 6.70
CA MET A 234 -6.92 1.57 5.82
C MET A 234 -6.96 0.04 5.71
N CYS A 235 -5.81 -0.63 5.49
CA CYS A 235 -5.72 -2.09 5.48
C CYS A 235 -6.25 -2.71 6.77
N SER A 236 -5.82 -2.18 7.91
CA SER A 236 -6.26 -2.69 9.21
C SER A 236 -7.76 -2.52 9.42
N TYR A 237 -8.27 -1.31 9.16
CA TYR A 237 -9.69 -1.02 9.36
C TYR A 237 -10.60 -1.83 8.43
N MET A 238 -10.19 -2.03 7.16
CA MET A 238 -10.89 -2.88 6.20
C MET A 238 -10.86 -4.35 6.62
N ALA A 239 -9.69 -4.90 6.96
CA ALA A 239 -9.55 -6.30 7.35
C ALA A 239 -10.36 -6.62 8.63
N ILE A 240 -10.37 -5.72 9.61
CA ILE A 240 -11.20 -5.84 10.80
C ILE A 240 -12.68 -5.78 10.43
N GLY A 241 -13.08 -4.86 9.54
CA GLY A 241 -14.44 -4.75 9.02
C GLY A 241 -14.91 -6.04 8.35
N ILE A 242 -14.07 -6.65 7.50
CA ILE A 242 -14.35 -7.92 6.85
C ILE A 242 -14.48 -9.04 7.89
N LEU A 243 -13.49 -9.19 8.78
CA LEU A 243 -13.50 -10.22 9.83
C LEU A 243 -14.75 -10.13 10.73
N THR A 244 -15.21 -8.94 11.03
CA THR A 244 -16.37 -8.68 11.91
C THR A 244 -17.69 -8.52 11.17
N GLU A 245 -17.69 -8.70 9.84
CA GLU A 245 -18.86 -8.55 8.96
C GLU A 245 -19.52 -7.15 9.07
N ASN A 246 -18.68 -6.13 9.25
CA ASN A 246 -19.11 -4.75 9.43
C ASN A 246 -19.00 -3.95 8.11
N SER A 247 -20.13 -3.83 7.41
CA SER A 247 -20.20 -3.09 6.15
C SER A 247 -19.85 -1.60 6.30
N ASP A 248 -20.14 -0.97 7.44
CA ASP A 248 -19.84 0.45 7.67
C ASP A 248 -18.33 0.70 7.73
N MET A 249 -17.58 -0.21 8.35
CA MET A 249 -16.12 -0.13 8.38
C MET A 249 -15.51 -0.28 6.96
N VAL A 250 -16.05 -1.19 6.17
CA VAL A 250 -15.64 -1.38 4.77
C VAL A 250 -15.99 -0.13 3.94
N ASN A 251 -17.21 0.37 4.04
CA ASN A 251 -17.65 1.59 3.35
C ASN A 251 -16.79 2.80 3.71
N TYR A 252 -16.40 2.93 4.98
CA TYR A 252 -15.50 3.99 5.42
C TYR A 252 -14.18 3.96 4.65
N VAL A 253 -13.55 2.78 4.51
CA VAL A 253 -12.28 2.66 3.78
C VAL A 253 -12.47 2.89 2.28
N VAL A 254 -13.57 2.39 1.69
CA VAL A 254 -13.91 2.66 0.29
C VAL A 254 -14.05 4.16 0.05
N ASN A 255 -14.81 4.85 0.89
CA ASN A 255 -14.98 6.30 0.79
C ASN A 255 -13.66 7.05 1.00
N TYR A 256 -12.84 6.61 1.95
CA TYR A 256 -11.52 7.21 2.17
C TYR A 256 -10.59 7.03 0.98
N PHE A 257 -10.58 5.84 0.37
CA PHE A 257 -9.76 5.58 -0.83
C PHE A 257 -10.09 6.52 -1.98
N TYR A 258 -11.36 6.81 -2.22
CA TYR A 258 -11.77 7.68 -3.34
C TYR A 258 -11.82 9.18 -2.99
N LYS A 259 -12.09 9.55 -1.74
CA LYS A 259 -12.42 10.92 -1.34
C LYS A 259 -11.74 11.40 -0.06
N GLY A 260 -10.95 10.55 0.61
CA GLY A 260 -10.27 10.89 1.86
C GLY A 260 -9.39 12.13 1.71
N ALA A 261 -9.22 12.85 2.80
CA ALA A 261 -8.42 14.09 2.80
C ALA A 261 -6.91 13.83 2.88
N GLY A 262 -6.51 12.61 3.29
CA GLY A 262 -5.09 12.26 3.50
C GLY A 262 -4.44 11.60 2.29
N ASN A 263 -3.14 11.35 2.41
CA ASN A 263 -2.30 10.88 1.31
C ASN A 263 -2.54 9.40 0.91
N GLY A 264 -3.34 8.64 1.65
CA GLY A 264 -3.82 7.31 1.24
C GLY A 264 -5.00 7.34 0.27
N CYS A 265 -5.63 8.51 0.05
CA CYS A 265 -6.62 8.70 -1.00
C CYS A 265 -5.94 8.63 -2.38
N ILE A 266 -6.56 7.95 -3.34
CA ILE A 266 -5.96 7.73 -4.67
C ILE A 266 -5.54 9.02 -5.36
N ASN A 267 -6.28 10.13 -5.16
CA ASN A 267 -5.98 11.44 -5.74
C ASN A 267 -4.75 12.13 -5.13
N TYR A 268 -4.23 11.63 -4.00
CA TYR A 268 -3.04 12.15 -3.34
C TYR A 268 -1.92 11.11 -3.24
N LEU A 269 -2.27 9.84 -3.31
CA LEU A 269 -1.33 8.73 -3.43
C LEU A 269 -0.54 8.83 -4.75
N ILE A 270 -1.21 9.24 -5.81
CA ILE A 270 -0.62 9.48 -7.13
C ILE A 270 -0.41 11.00 -7.27
N THR A 271 0.85 11.42 -7.42
CA THR A 271 1.26 12.82 -7.44
C THR A 271 1.77 13.30 -8.79
N GLY A 272 1.95 12.41 -9.73
CA GLY A 272 2.30 12.67 -11.11
C GLY A 272 1.74 11.55 -11.95
N ASP A 273 0.57 11.76 -12.50
CA ASP A 273 -0.11 10.83 -13.36
C ASP A 273 0.30 11.07 -14.83
N PHE A 274 0.21 9.99 -15.62
CA PHE A 274 0.45 10.04 -17.07
C PHE A 274 1.84 10.54 -17.49
N LEU A 275 2.87 10.18 -16.73
CA LEU A 275 4.26 10.38 -17.11
C LEU A 275 4.65 9.35 -18.19
N GLN A 276 5.35 9.80 -19.21
CA GLN A 276 5.82 8.90 -20.27
C GLN A 276 6.98 8.02 -19.79
N ASP A 277 6.96 6.76 -20.23
CA ASP A 277 8.06 5.85 -19.99
C ASP A 277 9.34 6.34 -20.67
N PRO A 278 10.45 6.56 -19.94
CA PRO A 278 11.70 7.05 -20.49
C PRO A 278 12.40 6.01 -21.39
N LEU A 279 11.99 4.75 -21.36
CA LEU A 279 12.49 3.69 -22.23
C LEU A 279 11.70 3.54 -23.54
N GLY A 280 10.66 4.38 -23.72
CA GLY A 280 9.94 4.48 -24.99
C GLY A 280 8.97 3.35 -25.29
N SER A 281 8.47 2.66 -24.28
CA SER A 281 7.45 1.61 -24.46
C SER A 281 6.11 2.15 -24.95
N GLY A 282 5.85 3.44 -24.74
CA GLY A 282 4.54 4.06 -24.98
C GLY A 282 3.58 3.91 -23.80
N GLU A 283 3.94 3.18 -22.77
CA GLU A 283 3.12 3.03 -21.56
C GLU A 283 3.19 4.29 -20.68
N MET A 284 2.12 4.51 -19.94
CA MET A 284 2.01 5.66 -19.02
C MET A 284 2.29 5.19 -17.59
N LEU A 285 3.04 6.02 -16.88
CA LEU A 285 3.48 5.79 -15.51
C LEU A 285 2.74 6.75 -14.58
N ALA A 286 2.52 6.37 -13.32
CA ALA A 286 1.95 7.23 -12.31
C ALA A 286 2.87 7.32 -11.08
N GLN A 287 3.37 8.53 -10.80
CA GLN A 287 4.32 8.78 -9.72
C GLN A 287 3.69 8.55 -8.35
N ASP A 288 4.33 7.72 -7.54
CA ASP A 288 3.95 7.51 -6.14
C ASP A 288 4.32 8.72 -5.26
N GLN A 289 3.49 9.02 -4.28
CA GLN A 289 3.64 10.16 -3.36
C GLN A 289 4.96 10.12 -2.58
N GLU A 290 5.54 8.94 -2.33
CA GLU A 290 6.78 8.78 -1.57
C GLU A 290 8.04 8.70 -2.44
N SER A 291 7.89 8.75 -3.77
CA SER A 291 8.99 8.54 -4.71
C SER A 291 10.15 9.53 -4.58
N GLY A 292 9.89 10.72 -4.09
CA GLY A 292 10.92 11.74 -3.80
C GLY A 292 11.50 11.65 -2.39
N ARG A 293 10.87 10.89 -1.49
CA ARG A 293 11.31 10.72 -0.10
C ARG A 293 12.41 9.65 0.03
N ASP A 294 12.06 8.43 -0.29
CA ASP A 294 12.96 7.28 -0.42
C ASP A 294 12.24 6.09 -1.08
N GLN A 295 13.01 5.21 -1.70
CA GLN A 295 12.44 4.11 -2.47
C GLN A 295 11.99 2.92 -1.61
N GLY A 296 12.46 2.80 -0.40
CA GLY A 296 11.97 1.79 0.55
C GLY A 296 10.52 2.05 0.95
N HIS A 297 10.16 3.32 1.16
CA HIS A 297 8.78 3.71 1.45
C HIS A 297 7.91 3.79 0.20
N ALA A 298 8.42 4.22 -0.96
CA ALA A 298 7.68 4.16 -2.21
C ALA A 298 7.23 2.72 -2.53
N GLN A 299 8.12 1.74 -2.36
CA GLN A 299 7.74 0.33 -2.50
C GLN A 299 6.76 -0.13 -1.41
N MET A 300 6.92 0.33 -0.16
CA MET A 300 5.95 0.05 0.90
C MET A 300 4.56 0.54 0.53
N SER A 301 4.47 1.80 0.08
CA SER A 301 3.23 2.43 -0.35
C SER A 301 2.54 1.62 -1.46
N ALA A 302 3.27 1.28 -2.53
CA ALA A 302 2.74 0.49 -3.63
C ALA A 302 2.28 -0.92 -3.18
N MET A 303 3.07 -1.62 -2.37
CA MET A 303 2.75 -2.99 -1.96
C MET A 303 1.64 -3.06 -0.91
N VAL A 304 1.55 -2.10 0.00
CA VAL A 304 0.40 -2.00 0.93
C VAL A 304 -0.88 -1.64 0.16
N THR A 305 -0.77 -0.76 -0.84
CA THR A 305 -1.90 -0.48 -1.75
C THR A 305 -2.35 -1.75 -2.50
N ALA A 306 -1.42 -2.58 -2.97
CA ALA A 306 -1.76 -3.85 -3.59
C ALA A 306 -2.51 -4.79 -2.64
N ASN A 307 -2.07 -4.89 -1.37
CA ASN A 307 -2.79 -5.68 -0.35
C ASN A 307 -4.18 -5.12 -0.08
N LEU A 308 -4.33 -3.79 0.05
CA LEU A 308 -5.61 -3.14 0.25
C LEU A 308 -6.56 -3.40 -0.93
N ALA A 309 -6.05 -3.25 -2.16
CA ALA A 309 -6.83 -3.48 -3.37
C ALA A 309 -7.23 -4.97 -3.51
N GLN A 310 -6.35 -5.90 -3.13
CA GLN A 310 -6.66 -7.33 -3.14
C GLN A 310 -7.75 -7.69 -2.12
N MET A 311 -7.70 -7.13 -0.90
CA MET A 311 -8.76 -7.34 0.10
C MET A 311 -10.12 -6.81 -0.40
N ALA A 312 -10.12 -5.61 -0.95
CA ALA A 312 -11.33 -5.02 -1.51
C ALA A 312 -11.87 -5.86 -2.67
N TYR A 313 -10.98 -6.34 -3.56
CA TYR A 313 -11.37 -7.15 -4.70
C TYR A 313 -11.88 -8.55 -4.31
N SER A 314 -11.29 -9.20 -3.31
CA SER A 314 -11.79 -10.48 -2.81
C SER A 314 -13.22 -10.37 -2.27
N LEU A 315 -13.54 -9.27 -1.61
CA LEU A 315 -14.91 -8.97 -1.17
C LEU A 315 -15.80 -8.59 -2.36
N TYR A 316 -15.28 -7.87 -3.36
CA TYR A 316 -16.01 -7.52 -4.58
C TYR A 316 -16.49 -8.76 -5.33
N GLU A 317 -15.64 -9.79 -5.48
CA GLU A 317 -15.97 -11.02 -6.20
C GLU A 317 -17.26 -11.69 -5.68
N GLN A 318 -17.51 -11.60 -4.40
CA GLN A 318 -18.73 -12.14 -3.77
C GLN A 318 -19.94 -11.20 -3.88
N ASN A 319 -19.70 -9.91 -4.14
CA ASN A 319 -20.71 -8.85 -4.13
C ASN A 319 -20.92 -8.23 -5.52
N LYS A 320 -20.34 -8.75 -6.57
CA LYS A 320 -20.36 -8.14 -7.92
C LYS A 320 -21.74 -7.99 -8.55
N LEU A 321 -22.76 -8.69 -8.05
CA LEU A 321 -24.15 -8.50 -8.44
C LEU A 321 -24.80 -7.30 -7.74
N ASN A 322 -24.19 -6.77 -6.69
CA ASN A 322 -24.61 -5.54 -6.03
C ASN A 322 -23.90 -4.35 -6.70
N ALA A 323 -24.68 -3.49 -7.38
CA ALA A 323 -24.12 -2.33 -8.07
C ALA A 323 -23.36 -1.38 -7.13
N ASP A 324 -23.75 -1.29 -5.86
CA ASP A 324 -23.10 -0.44 -4.86
C ASP A 324 -21.71 -0.99 -4.45
N ALA A 325 -21.47 -2.28 -4.67
CA ALA A 325 -20.19 -2.90 -4.42
C ALA A 325 -19.13 -2.63 -5.52
N ALA A 326 -19.49 -2.04 -6.64
CA ALA A 326 -18.57 -1.78 -7.77
C ALA A 326 -17.33 -0.95 -7.35
N LYS A 327 -17.47 -0.11 -6.32
CA LYS A 327 -16.37 0.68 -5.76
C LYS A 327 -15.34 -0.14 -4.96
N LEU A 328 -15.60 -1.41 -4.66
CA LEU A 328 -14.60 -2.33 -4.09
C LEU A 328 -13.53 -2.75 -5.11
N ASP A 329 -13.78 -2.63 -6.41
CA ASP A 329 -12.72 -2.85 -7.42
C ASP A 329 -11.76 -1.65 -7.48
N PHE A 330 -10.86 -1.55 -6.49
CA PHE A 330 -9.84 -0.50 -6.44
C PHE A 330 -8.86 -0.60 -7.61
N PHE A 331 -8.65 -1.79 -8.16
CA PHE A 331 -7.78 -1.97 -9.32
C PHE A 331 -8.32 -1.29 -10.58
N ALA A 332 -9.64 -1.14 -10.69
CA ALA A 332 -10.27 -0.43 -11.81
C ALA A 332 -10.28 1.10 -11.62
N ALA A 333 -9.93 1.60 -10.42
CA ALA A 333 -10.03 3.03 -10.12
C ALA A 333 -9.19 3.87 -11.10
N ASN A 334 -9.76 5.00 -11.54
CA ASN A 334 -9.11 6.00 -12.39
C ASN A 334 -8.37 5.37 -13.59
N ASP A 335 -9.03 4.50 -14.32
CA ASP A 335 -8.48 3.79 -15.48
C ASP A 335 -7.20 3.00 -15.15
N ASN A 336 -7.30 2.09 -14.21
CA ASN A 336 -6.20 1.24 -13.75
C ASN A 336 -4.99 2.05 -13.22
N ALA A 337 -5.23 3.17 -12.53
CA ALA A 337 -4.16 4.03 -12.04
C ALA A 337 -3.18 3.29 -11.10
N LEU A 338 -3.66 2.27 -10.38
CA LEU A 338 -2.79 1.44 -9.53
C LEU A 338 -1.80 0.60 -10.34
N LEU A 339 -2.14 0.19 -11.57
CA LEU A 339 -1.17 -0.46 -12.46
C LEU A 339 -0.05 0.51 -12.84
N LYS A 340 -0.42 1.72 -13.25
CA LYS A 340 0.53 2.78 -13.64
C LYS A 340 1.45 3.17 -12.47
N LEU A 341 0.92 3.17 -11.24
CA LEU A 341 1.69 3.33 -9.99
C LEU A 341 2.70 2.17 -9.82
N GLY A 342 2.24 0.94 -9.96
CA GLY A 342 3.08 -0.25 -9.90
C GLY A 342 4.20 -0.22 -10.95
N GLU A 343 3.89 0.15 -12.19
CA GLU A 343 4.86 0.32 -13.28
C GLU A 343 5.95 1.36 -12.94
N TYR A 344 5.54 2.53 -12.41
CA TYR A 344 6.48 3.58 -11.99
C TYR A 344 7.43 3.10 -10.89
N VAL A 345 6.88 2.50 -9.83
CA VAL A 345 7.68 2.05 -8.68
C VAL A 345 8.58 0.86 -9.09
N ALA A 346 8.08 -0.05 -9.94
CA ALA A 346 8.88 -1.14 -10.47
C ALA A 346 10.06 -0.61 -11.30
N LEU A 347 9.80 0.24 -12.30
CA LEU A 347 10.85 0.82 -13.15
C LEU A 347 11.89 1.59 -12.33
N SER A 348 11.45 2.35 -11.34
CA SER A 348 12.33 3.11 -10.44
C SER A 348 13.31 2.21 -9.69
N ASN A 349 12.98 0.94 -9.48
CA ASN A 349 13.71 0.02 -8.61
C ASN A 349 14.29 -1.21 -9.31
N LEU A 350 14.01 -1.44 -10.59
CA LEU A 350 14.50 -2.60 -11.32
C LEU A 350 15.96 -2.48 -11.72
N ARG A 351 16.70 -3.58 -11.55
CA ARG A 351 18.02 -3.83 -12.11
C ARG A 351 17.95 -4.92 -13.19
N ASN A 352 18.85 -4.86 -14.16
CA ASN A 352 18.92 -5.82 -15.26
C ASN A 352 19.66 -7.14 -14.91
N GLY A 353 20.13 -7.30 -13.67
CA GLY A 353 20.70 -8.56 -13.19
C GLY A 353 19.65 -9.67 -13.06
N THR A 354 20.10 -10.92 -12.98
CA THR A 354 19.25 -12.11 -12.94
C THR A 354 18.94 -12.62 -11.53
N ASP A 355 19.56 -12.03 -10.51
CA ASP A 355 19.33 -12.42 -9.11
C ASP A 355 17.91 -12.06 -8.63
N ASN A 356 17.33 -12.92 -7.83
CA ASN A 356 15.97 -12.73 -7.28
C ASN A 356 15.88 -11.80 -6.06
N ALA A 357 17.01 -11.18 -5.69
CA ALA A 357 17.09 -10.17 -4.64
C ALA A 357 17.27 -8.76 -5.20
N ASN A 358 17.30 -8.61 -6.51
CA ASN A 358 17.44 -7.34 -7.23
C ASN A 358 18.68 -6.52 -6.81
N LYS A 359 19.79 -7.20 -6.52
CA LYS A 359 21.04 -6.59 -6.05
C LYS A 359 22.10 -6.47 -7.15
N GLU A 360 22.00 -7.34 -8.18
CA GLU A 360 22.97 -7.40 -9.26
C GLU A 360 22.52 -6.58 -10.47
N GLY A 361 23.52 -6.19 -11.28
CA GLY A 361 23.29 -5.45 -12.52
C GLY A 361 23.12 -3.94 -12.31
N GLN A 362 22.88 -3.26 -13.43
CA GLN A 362 22.66 -1.82 -13.48
C GLN A 362 21.17 -1.51 -13.38
N TRP A 363 20.83 -0.31 -12.93
CA TRP A 363 19.46 0.21 -12.99
C TRP A 363 18.98 0.24 -14.44
N LEU A 364 17.72 -0.16 -14.68
CA LEU A 364 17.11 0.01 -16.01
C LEU A 364 17.06 1.48 -16.41
N VAL A 365 16.77 2.36 -15.44
CA VAL A 365 16.77 3.81 -15.61
C VAL A 365 17.51 4.44 -14.44
N SER A 366 18.40 5.37 -14.69
CA SER A 366 19.03 6.14 -13.61
C SER A 366 18.00 7.03 -12.94
N ALA A 367 18.18 7.37 -11.65
CA ALA A 367 17.27 8.26 -10.95
C ALA A 367 17.10 9.61 -11.65
N ALA A 368 18.17 10.15 -12.21
CA ALA A 368 18.14 11.42 -12.93
C ALA A 368 17.32 11.37 -14.25
N ASN A 369 17.13 10.18 -14.81
CA ASN A 369 16.37 9.97 -16.06
C ASN A 369 14.92 9.49 -15.78
N MET A 370 14.57 9.20 -14.53
CA MET A 370 13.18 8.92 -14.20
C MET A 370 12.34 10.19 -14.35
N PRO A 371 11.19 10.11 -15.04
CA PRO A 371 10.28 11.23 -15.09
C PRO A 371 9.76 11.53 -13.67
N PHE A 372 9.75 12.81 -13.30
CA PHE A 372 9.37 13.21 -11.95
C PHE A 372 8.65 14.56 -11.99
N ASN A 373 7.42 14.60 -11.50
CA ASN A 373 6.70 15.82 -11.23
C ASN A 373 7.09 16.35 -9.85
N LYS A 374 7.37 17.64 -9.77
CA LYS A 374 7.65 18.31 -8.50
C LYS A 374 6.55 18.00 -7.48
N LEU A 375 6.96 17.48 -6.35
CA LEU A 375 6.07 17.21 -5.23
C LEU A 375 6.32 18.23 -4.12
N GLU A 376 5.27 18.94 -3.73
CA GLU A 376 5.26 19.80 -2.56
C GLU A 376 4.47 19.11 -1.45
N TYR A 377 5.19 18.66 -0.44
CA TYR A 377 4.61 17.90 0.67
C TYR A 377 4.33 18.83 1.85
N CYS A 378 3.09 18.85 2.32
CA CYS A 378 2.63 19.65 3.47
C CYS A 378 3.05 21.15 3.42
N VAL A 379 3.18 21.74 2.21
CA VAL A 379 3.57 23.15 2.05
C VAL A 379 2.41 24.05 2.50
N GLY A 380 2.74 25.06 3.32
CA GLY A 380 1.75 26.01 3.82
C GLY A 380 0.89 25.52 4.99
N CYS A 381 1.07 24.28 5.45
CA CYS A 381 0.41 23.77 6.63
C CYS A 381 1.00 24.36 7.91
N SER A 382 0.15 24.76 8.85
CA SER A 382 0.58 25.29 10.16
C SER A 382 1.23 24.23 11.06
N CYS A 383 0.98 22.95 10.80
CA CYS A 383 1.58 21.82 11.51
C CYS A 383 2.92 21.39 10.90
N ARG A 384 3.45 22.15 9.94
CA ARG A 384 4.69 21.87 9.25
C ARG A 384 5.86 21.86 10.20
N ASP A 385 6.57 20.76 10.30
CA ASP A 385 7.88 20.68 10.93
C ASP A 385 9.00 20.52 9.87
N LYS A 386 10.24 20.64 10.30
CA LYS A 386 11.40 20.55 9.40
C LYS A 386 11.57 19.17 8.74
N ASN A 387 10.96 18.15 9.32
CA ASN A 387 11.11 16.77 8.87
C ASN A 387 10.02 16.36 7.87
N HIS A 388 8.88 17.08 7.88
CA HIS A 388 7.70 16.74 7.09
C HIS A 388 7.43 17.71 5.95
N SER A 389 8.13 18.82 5.89
CA SER A 389 7.95 19.78 4.82
C SER A 389 9.10 19.68 3.83
N ALA A 390 8.87 18.98 2.74
CA ALA A 390 9.87 18.87 1.69
C ALA A 390 9.28 19.23 0.33
N VAL A 391 10.12 19.84 -0.48
CA VAL A 391 9.90 19.98 -1.91
C VAL A 391 10.85 18.99 -2.58
N HIS A 392 10.28 17.98 -3.21
CA HIS A 392 11.04 17.00 -3.98
C HIS A 392 10.96 17.37 -5.46
N THR A 393 12.10 17.38 -6.13
CA THR A 393 12.23 17.72 -7.56
C THR A 393 12.78 16.58 -8.39
N SER A 394 13.11 15.45 -7.75
CA SER A 394 13.66 14.27 -8.39
C SER A 394 13.31 13.02 -7.59
N LEU A 395 13.43 11.87 -8.26
CA LEU A 395 13.39 10.57 -7.61
C LEU A 395 14.49 10.48 -6.54
N ALA A 396 14.15 9.95 -5.37
CA ALA A 396 15.17 9.59 -4.37
C ALA A 396 15.97 8.38 -4.82
N ASP A 397 17.31 8.50 -4.84
CA ASP A 397 18.21 7.48 -5.39
C ASP A 397 19.06 6.75 -4.34
N ASP A 398 19.34 7.41 -3.23
CA ASP A 398 20.35 6.99 -2.26
C ASP A 398 19.78 6.16 -1.10
N THR A 399 18.49 6.12 -0.93
CA THR A 399 17.85 5.44 0.20
C THR A 399 16.81 4.41 -0.26
N GLY A 400 17.09 3.14 0.04
CA GLY A 400 16.15 2.03 -0.19
C GLY A 400 15.93 1.63 -1.64
N ARG A 401 16.58 2.27 -2.62
CA ARG A 401 16.44 1.91 -4.02
C ARG A 401 16.91 0.48 -4.29
N GLY A 402 16.08 -0.29 -4.97
CA GLY A 402 16.34 -1.70 -5.24
C GLY A 402 16.08 -2.62 -4.06
N SER A 403 15.65 -2.12 -2.91
CA SER A 403 15.10 -2.97 -1.86
C SER A 403 13.91 -3.76 -2.43
N VAL A 404 13.73 -4.98 -1.93
CA VAL A 404 12.62 -5.81 -2.38
C VAL A 404 11.55 -5.89 -1.31
N ARG A 405 10.27 -5.83 -1.72
CA ARG A 405 9.10 -6.04 -0.88
C ARG A 405 8.12 -6.94 -1.61
N PRO A 406 7.41 -7.84 -0.92
CA PRO A 406 6.45 -8.73 -1.57
C PRO A 406 5.14 -8.01 -1.90
N GLY A 407 4.52 -8.37 -3.04
CA GLY A 407 3.23 -7.82 -3.51
C GLY A 407 3.17 -7.62 -5.04
N TRP A 408 4.27 -7.84 -5.74
CA TRP A 408 4.34 -7.65 -7.20
C TRP A 408 3.45 -8.64 -7.96
N GLU A 409 3.34 -9.86 -7.47
CA GLU A 409 2.45 -10.86 -8.05
C GLU A 409 0.97 -10.46 -7.93
N ILE A 410 0.59 -9.67 -6.92
CA ILE A 410 -0.78 -9.15 -6.78
C ILE A 410 -1.12 -8.27 -7.98
N PHE A 411 -0.28 -7.30 -8.30
CA PHE A 411 -0.49 -6.44 -9.46
C PHE A 411 -0.48 -7.24 -10.76
N TYR A 412 0.56 -8.04 -10.97
CA TYR A 412 0.72 -8.79 -12.22
C TYR A 412 -0.46 -9.75 -12.44
N ASN A 413 -0.78 -10.58 -11.47
CA ASN A 413 -1.87 -11.52 -11.58
C ASN A 413 -3.21 -10.81 -11.82
N HIS A 414 -3.49 -9.75 -11.07
CA HIS A 414 -4.76 -9.06 -11.22
C HIS A 414 -4.92 -8.52 -12.66
N TYR A 415 -3.96 -7.72 -13.14
CA TYR A 415 -4.13 -7.07 -14.44
C TYR A 415 -3.94 -8.01 -15.63
N ALA A 416 -2.98 -8.90 -15.58
CA ALA A 416 -2.70 -9.83 -16.68
C ALA A 416 -3.65 -11.03 -16.72
N LYS A 417 -4.06 -11.57 -15.55
CA LYS A 417 -4.80 -12.83 -15.48
C LYS A 417 -6.28 -12.64 -15.13
N VAL A 418 -6.59 -11.81 -14.16
CA VAL A 418 -7.97 -11.57 -13.74
C VAL A 418 -8.66 -10.61 -14.71
N LYS A 419 -8.08 -9.46 -15.00
CA LYS A 419 -8.61 -8.51 -16.00
C LYS A 419 -8.33 -8.90 -17.44
N GLY A 420 -7.33 -9.75 -17.70
CA GLY A 420 -6.98 -10.21 -19.05
C GLY A 420 -6.40 -9.11 -19.94
N LEU A 421 -5.73 -8.10 -19.36
CA LEU A 421 -5.06 -7.09 -20.16
C LEU A 421 -3.91 -7.72 -20.96
N SER A 422 -3.70 -7.25 -22.20
CA SER A 422 -2.61 -7.72 -23.08
C SER A 422 -1.32 -6.90 -22.93
N SER A 423 -1.38 -5.70 -22.33
CA SER A 423 -0.26 -4.75 -22.18
C SER A 423 -0.46 -3.88 -20.93
N GLY A 424 0.49 -2.98 -20.67
CA GLY A 424 0.42 -2.01 -19.58
C GLY A 424 1.06 -2.46 -18.28
N PHE A 425 1.71 -3.64 -18.24
CA PHE A 425 2.34 -4.22 -17.05
C PHE A 425 3.78 -4.70 -17.31
N ILE A 426 4.57 -3.92 -18.02
CA ILE A 426 5.94 -4.32 -18.45
C ILE A 426 6.86 -4.50 -17.24
N TYR A 427 6.95 -3.49 -16.39
CA TYR A 427 7.88 -3.46 -15.27
C TYR A 427 7.36 -4.21 -14.04
N VAL A 428 6.07 -4.16 -13.81
CA VAL A 428 5.40 -5.00 -12.80
C VAL A 428 5.63 -6.47 -13.10
N LYS A 429 5.50 -6.89 -14.38
CA LYS A 429 5.79 -8.27 -14.79
C LYS A 429 7.25 -8.63 -14.58
N GLN A 430 8.18 -7.77 -15.00
CA GLN A 430 9.61 -8.01 -14.80
C GLN A 430 9.97 -8.14 -13.32
N MET A 431 9.38 -7.32 -12.46
CA MET A 431 9.61 -7.39 -11.02
C MET A 431 8.98 -8.66 -10.43
N ALA A 432 7.75 -9.01 -10.81
CA ALA A 432 7.11 -10.26 -10.37
C ALA A 432 7.92 -11.49 -10.81
N ASP A 433 8.35 -11.56 -12.09
CA ASP A 433 9.17 -12.66 -12.60
C ASP A 433 10.50 -12.77 -11.84
N LYS A 434 11.15 -11.63 -11.55
CA LYS A 434 12.40 -11.58 -10.78
C LYS A 434 12.24 -12.06 -9.35
N MET A 435 11.14 -11.70 -8.70
CA MET A 435 10.88 -12.03 -7.30
C MET A 435 10.36 -13.46 -7.10
N ARG A 436 9.90 -14.12 -8.15
CA ARG A 436 9.24 -15.43 -8.06
C ARG A 436 10.21 -16.56 -7.65
N PRO A 437 9.85 -17.43 -6.69
CA PRO A 437 8.63 -17.32 -5.89
C PRO A 437 8.69 -16.17 -4.90
N GLU A 438 7.66 -15.33 -4.93
CA GLU A 438 7.51 -14.22 -3.99
C GLU A 438 6.99 -14.77 -2.66
N CYS A 439 7.84 -14.73 -1.67
CA CYS A 439 7.57 -15.21 -0.31
C CYS A 439 7.06 -14.07 0.59
N GLY A 440 7.20 -14.21 1.90
CA GLY A 440 6.78 -13.24 2.87
C GLY A 440 7.74 -13.10 4.06
N PRO A 441 7.30 -12.57 5.20
CA PRO A 441 8.10 -12.45 6.40
C PRO A 441 8.83 -13.76 6.75
N GLY A 442 10.12 -13.67 7.00
CA GLY A 442 11.01 -14.83 7.23
C GLY A 442 11.90 -15.18 6.04
N ASP A 443 11.61 -14.68 4.85
CA ASP A 443 12.53 -14.77 3.72
C ASP A 443 13.66 -13.74 3.88
N SER A 444 14.90 -14.21 3.77
CA SER A 444 16.10 -13.39 3.98
C SER A 444 16.22 -12.20 3.02
N ARG A 445 15.56 -12.26 1.87
CA ARG A 445 15.56 -11.15 0.90
C ARG A 445 14.93 -9.88 1.45
N TYR A 446 13.95 -10.00 2.34
CA TYR A 446 13.23 -8.86 2.94
C TYR A 446 13.87 -8.36 4.25
N GLY A 447 14.81 -9.12 4.81
CA GLY A 447 15.45 -8.79 6.08
C GLY A 447 14.61 -9.11 7.32
N ASN A 448 15.01 -8.52 8.46
CA ASN A 448 14.39 -8.80 9.76
C ASN A 448 13.83 -7.56 10.47
N ASN A 449 13.88 -6.41 9.82
CA ASN A 449 13.32 -5.16 10.35
C ASN A 449 11.81 -5.06 10.07
N SER A 450 11.16 -4.01 10.55
CA SER A 450 9.74 -3.80 10.35
C SER A 450 9.33 -3.82 8.87
N GLY A 451 10.19 -3.36 7.97
CA GLY A 451 9.91 -3.34 6.54
C GLY A 451 9.69 -4.72 5.91
N ALA A 452 10.19 -5.79 6.54
CA ALA A 452 9.92 -7.16 6.12
C ALA A 452 8.52 -7.66 6.49
N PHE A 453 7.79 -6.93 7.35
CA PHE A 453 6.51 -7.35 7.92
C PHE A 453 5.37 -6.38 7.59
N ASP A 454 5.63 -5.35 6.81
CA ASP A 454 4.60 -4.39 6.41
C ASP A 454 3.61 -4.98 5.39
N GLN A 455 3.99 -6.08 4.74
CA GLN A 455 3.18 -6.82 3.77
C GLN A 455 2.99 -8.26 4.21
N LEU A 456 1.86 -8.86 3.84
CA LEU A 456 1.54 -10.26 4.17
C LEU A 456 2.45 -11.25 3.44
N GLY A 457 2.79 -10.95 2.18
CA GLY A 457 3.57 -11.81 1.30
C GLY A 457 2.80 -13.03 0.80
N TRP A 458 3.54 -14.01 0.29
CA TRP A 458 3.05 -15.32 -0.21
C TRP A 458 2.14 -15.22 -1.43
N SER A 459 2.25 -14.13 -2.19
CA SER A 459 1.38 -13.86 -3.33
C SER A 459 1.65 -14.80 -4.52
N THR A 460 2.89 -15.26 -4.74
CA THR A 460 3.14 -16.34 -5.73
C THR A 460 2.37 -17.62 -5.36
N LEU A 461 2.40 -18.02 -4.10
CA LEU A 461 1.66 -19.20 -3.64
C LEU A 461 0.18 -19.11 -3.96
N MET A 462 -0.42 -17.95 -3.68
CA MET A 462 -1.87 -17.81 -3.69
C MET A 462 -2.44 -17.29 -5.01
N LEU A 463 -1.68 -16.53 -5.80
CA LEU A 463 -2.21 -15.81 -6.95
C LEU A 463 -1.58 -16.23 -8.29
N TYR A 464 -0.36 -16.75 -8.30
CA TYR A 464 0.30 -17.13 -9.56
C TYR A 464 -0.47 -18.23 -10.29
N ARG A 465 -0.68 -18.02 -11.61
CA ARG A 465 -1.48 -18.88 -12.50
C ARG A 465 -0.81 -19.12 -13.83
#